data_cd53d5750706c2bdead43fd776652db8
#
_entry.id   cd53d5750706c2bdead43fd776652db8
#
_cell.length_a   1.000
_cell.length_b   1.000
_cell.length_c   1.000
_cell.angle_alpha   90.00
_cell.angle_beta   90.00
_cell.angle_gamma   90.00
#
_symmetry.space_group_name_H-M   'P 1'
#
loop_
_entity.id
_entity.type
_entity.pdbx_description
1 polymer ?
#
loop_
_entity_poly.entity_id
_entity_poly.type
_entity_poly.pdbx_seq_one_letter_code
_entity_poly.pdbx_strand_id
1 'polypeptide(L)'
;MTPTMLQDELVEEMKRLFQDYLYKQPGGERVPIKVFPQNIPVNETDEEDDPIPYIIVRLNSGKDDGSRDSFNTVRLVIIIGIWDDELGVQGHRDVLNIIQKVYERFQTNPNLNNKAVHDGEFNWALQEDGYYPYFFGACSLNFNIAAIRREDPFA
;
A
#
# COMPACT_ATOMS: atom_id res chain seq x y z
N MET A 1 -9.77 4.07 -16.40
CA MET A 1 -9.26 4.07 -15.00
C MET A 1 -8.36 5.26 -14.76
N THR A 2 -8.55 5.95 -13.66
CA THR A 2 -7.69 7.04 -13.21
C THR A 2 -6.77 6.56 -12.08
N PRO A 3 -5.68 7.27 -11.79
CA PRO A 3 -4.84 6.93 -10.62
C PRO A 3 -5.61 6.89 -9.31
N THR A 4 -6.57 7.79 -9.09
CA THR A 4 -7.41 7.78 -7.89
C THR A 4 -8.28 6.52 -7.81
N MET A 5 -8.86 6.10 -8.92
CA MET A 5 -9.62 4.84 -8.97
C MET A 5 -8.72 3.62 -8.70
N LEU A 6 -7.49 3.65 -9.22
CA LEU A 6 -6.50 2.61 -8.93
C LEU A 6 -6.18 2.56 -7.43
N GLN A 7 -5.97 3.71 -6.80
CA GLN A 7 -5.74 3.79 -5.36
C GLN A 7 -6.90 3.20 -4.58
N ASP A 8 -8.14 3.55 -4.95
CA ASP A 8 -9.33 3.02 -4.28
C ASP A 8 -9.43 1.50 -4.40
N GLU A 9 -9.14 0.96 -5.58
CA GLU A 9 -9.13 -0.50 -5.81
C GLU A 9 -8.05 -1.18 -4.96
N LEU A 10 -6.87 -0.58 -4.86
CA LEU A 10 -5.78 -1.16 -4.06
C LEU A 10 -6.09 -1.07 -2.56
N VAL A 11 -6.72 0.01 -2.09
CA VAL A 11 -7.19 0.13 -0.70
C VAL A 11 -8.15 -1.02 -0.37
N GLU A 12 -9.14 -1.27 -1.22
CA GLU A 12 -10.10 -2.36 -1.02
C GLU A 12 -9.42 -3.74 -1.06
N GLU A 13 -8.44 -3.92 -1.94
CA GLU A 13 -7.67 -5.16 -2.01
C GLU A 13 -6.84 -5.38 -0.74
N MET A 14 -6.24 -4.34 -0.18
CA MET A 14 -5.51 -4.45 1.09
C MET A 14 -6.44 -4.80 2.25
N LYS A 15 -7.62 -4.18 2.32
CA LYS A 15 -8.63 -4.53 3.32
C LYS A 15 -9.01 -6.02 3.22
N ARG A 16 -9.25 -6.50 2.01
CA ARG A 16 -9.61 -7.90 1.77
C ARG A 16 -8.47 -8.86 2.14
N LEU A 17 -7.24 -8.50 1.77
CA LEU A 17 -6.08 -9.37 1.99
C LEU A 17 -5.77 -9.57 3.48
N PHE A 18 -6.01 -8.56 4.31
CA PHE A 18 -5.68 -8.59 5.73
C PHE A 18 -6.89 -8.70 6.67
N GLN A 19 -8.09 -8.94 6.16
CA GLN A 19 -9.33 -8.96 6.96
C GLN A 19 -9.33 -9.97 8.09
N ASP A 20 -8.62 -11.10 7.95
CA ASP A 20 -8.61 -12.18 8.92
C ASP A 20 -7.40 -12.12 9.89
N TYR A 21 -6.60 -11.06 9.83
CA TYR A 21 -5.41 -10.89 10.65
C TYR A 21 -5.61 -9.81 11.69
N LEU A 22 -5.09 -10.07 12.89
CA LEU A 22 -5.12 -9.11 14.00
C LEU A 22 -3.69 -8.73 14.40
N TYR A 23 -3.50 -7.45 14.70
CA TYR A 23 -2.22 -6.88 15.10
C TYR A 23 -2.39 -6.10 16.38
N LYS A 24 -1.33 -6.00 17.19
CA LYS A 24 -1.37 -5.24 18.43
C LYS A 24 -1.53 -3.74 18.14
N GLN A 25 -2.40 -3.10 18.92
CA GLN A 25 -2.43 -1.64 19.02
C GLN A 25 -1.76 -1.19 20.34
N PRO A 26 -1.39 0.09 20.47
CA PRO A 26 -0.91 0.61 21.75
C PRO A 26 -1.87 0.25 22.89
N GLY A 27 -1.32 -0.33 23.97
CA GLY A 27 -2.10 -0.92 25.05
C GLY A 27 -2.19 -2.45 25.01
N GLY A 28 -1.77 -3.07 23.90
CA GLY A 28 -1.60 -4.52 23.77
C GLY A 28 -2.81 -5.28 23.23
N GLU A 29 -3.96 -4.63 23.03
CA GLU A 29 -5.13 -5.25 22.42
C GLU A 29 -4.86 -5.54 20.93
N ARG A 30 -5.34 -6.69 20.44
CA ARG A 30 -5.21 -7.06 19.04
C ARG A 30 -6.44 -6.62 18.25
N VAL A 31 -6.21 -5.91 17.16
CA VAL A 31 -7.25 -5.32 16.32
C VAL A 31 -6.96 -5.55 14.83
N PRO A 32 -7.98 -5.44 13.95
CA PRO A 32 -7.74 -5.44 12.52
C PRO A 32 -6.88 -4.26 12.10
N ILE A 33 -6.05 -4.46 11.07
CA ILE A 33 -5.25 -3.36 10.51
C ILE A 33 -6.15 -2.36 9.78
N LYS A 34 -5.88 -1.08 9.96
CA LYS A 34 -6.62 0.00 9.29
C LYS A 34 -5.91 0.34 7.98
N VAL A 35 -6.68 0.56 6.90
CA VAL A 35 -6.13 0.90 5.59
C VAL A 35 -6.63 2.29 5.19
N PHE A 36 -5.69 3.19 4.90
CA PHE A 36 -5.98 4.57 4.56
C PHE A 36 -5.46 4.91 3.16
N PRO A 37 -6.24 5.67 2.35
CA PRO A 37 -5.72 6.22 1.12
C PRO A 37 -4.90 7.48 1.41
N GLN A 38 -3.71 7.58 0.86
CA GLN A 38 -2.80 8.72 0.82
C GLN A 38 -2.24 9.18 2.18
N ASN A 39 -3.09 9.51 3.13
CA ASN A 39 -2.70 10.04 4.44
C ASN A 39 -3.62 9.53 5.53
N ILE A 40 -3.10 9.49 6.76
CA ILE A 40 -3.94 9.25 7.93
C ILE A 40 -4.83 10.48 8.11
N PRO A 41 -6.17 10.29 8.22
CA PRO A 41 -7.07 11.42 8.45
C PRO A 41 -6.73 12.17 9.73
N VAL A 42 -6.86 13.50 9.70
CA VAL A 42 -6.69 14.33 10.89
C VAL A 42 -7.91 14.14 11.79
N ASN A 43 -7.65 13.84 13.06
CA ASN A 43 -8.70 13.72 14.07
C ASN A 43 -8.95 15.09 14.69
N GLU A 44 -10.17 15.62 14.52
CA GLU A 44 -10.56 16.94 15.07
C GLU A 44 -10.95 16.88 16.55
N THR A 45 -11.08 15.69 17.12
CA THR A 45 -11.41 15.51 18.52
C THR A 45 -10.14 15.24 19.35
N ASP A 46 -10.12 15.73 20.59
CA ASP A 46 -9.02 15.48 21.54
C ASP A 46 -8.91 14.00 21.96
N GLU A 47 -9.81 13.14 21.48
CA GLU A 47 -9.70 11.70 21.63
C GLU A 47 -8.73 11.18 20.58
N GLU A 48 -7.49 10.95 21.01
CA GLU A 48 -6.46 10.35 20.17
C GLU A 48 -6.76 8.86 20.00
N ASP A 49 -7.44 8.50 18.91
CA ASP A 49 -7.39 7.14 18.40
C ASP A 49 -6.05 6.96 17.71
N ASP A 50 -5.16 6.17 18.31
CA ASP A 50 -3.90 5.83 17.67
C ASP A 50 -4.21 5.06 16.38
N PRO A 51 -3.73 5.53 15.22
CA PRO A 51 -4.03 4.85 13.96
C PRO A 51 -3.31 3.52 13.79
N ILE A 52 -2.33 3.21 14.62
CA ILE A 52 -1.55 1.95 14.53
C ILE A 52 -2.36 0.77 15.10
N PRO A 53 -2.40 -0.39 14.40
CA PRO A 53 -1.68 -0.77 13.18
C PRO A 53 -2.34 -0.22 11.91
N TYR A 54 -1.54 0.23 10.94
CA TYR A 54 -2.09 0.80 9.72
C TYR A 54 -1.32 0.39 8.46
N ILE A 55 -2.02 0.47 7.33
CA ILE A 55 -1.47 0.47 5.98
C ILE A 55 -1.94 1.75 5.30
N ILE A 56 -1.01 2.49 4.70
CA ILE A 56 -1.32 3.65 3.87
C ILE A 56 -1.01 3.30 2.42
N VAL A 57 -2.00 3.44 1.53
CA VAL A 57 -1.83 3.27 0.09
C VAL A 57 -1.63 4.67 -0.51
N ARG A 58 -0.39 4.97 -0.88
CA ARG A 58 -0.01 6.31 -1.34
C ARG A 58 0.31 6.33 -2.82
N LEU A 59 -0.33 7.24 -3.55
CA LEU A 59 0.07 7.56 -4.92
C LEU A 59 1.41 8.32 -4.86
N ASN A 60 2.39 7.85 -5.62
CA ASN A 60 3.73 8.44 -5.62
C ASN A 60 4.01 9.20 -6.90
N SER A 61 3.85 8.53 -8.06
CA SER A 61 4.16 9.12 -9.35
C SER A 61 3.49 8.34 -10.47
N GLY A 62 3.47 8.93 -11.64
CA GLY A 62 2.95 8.27 -12.83
C GLY A 62 3.72 8.68 -14.07
N LYS A 63 3.67 7.85 -15.10
CA LYS A 63 4.34 8.11 -16.36
C LYS A 63 3.56 7.51 -17.52
N ASP A 64 3.31 8.35 -18.52
CA ASP A 64 2.86 7.95 -19.84
C ASP A 64 3.86 8.54 -20.84
N ASP A 65 4.58 7.70 -21.58
CA ASP A 65 5.61 8.16 -22.52
C ASP A 65 5.02 8.64 -23.86
N GLY A 66 3.70 8.53 -24.02
CA GLY A 66 3.00 8.98 -25.21
C GLY A 66 3.12 8.04 -26.42
N SER A 67 3.84 6.94 -26.30
CA SER A 67 3.95 6.00 -27.41
C SER A 67 2.65 5.22 -27.57
N ARG A 68 2.37 4.78 -28.82
CA ARG A 68 1.09 4.16 -29.18
C ARG A 68 0.77 2.91 -28.38
N ASP A 69 1.80 2.12 -28.06
CA ASP A 69 1.66 0.80 -27.42
C ASP A 69 2.00 0.82 -25.93
N SER A 70 2.24 1.99 -25.34
CA SER A 70 2.56 2.10 -23.92
C SER A 70 1.31 2.25 -23.07
N PHE A 71 1.48 1.91 -21.79
CA PHE A 71 0.49 2.12 -20.76
C PHE A 71 0.76 3.42 -20.00
N ASN A 72 -0.22 3.89 -19.27
CA ASN A 72 -0.01 4.84 -18.18
C ASN A 72 0.45 4.01 -16.97
N THR A 73 1.69 4.18 -16.55
CA THR A 73 2.26 3.46 -15.41
C THR A 73 2.18 4.31 -14.16
N VAL A 74 1.55 3.79 -13.13
CA VAL A 74 1.36 4.50 -11.85
C VAL A 74 2.14 3.77 -10.77
N ARG A 75 2.96 4.51 -10.04
CA ARG A 75 3.71 3.98 -8.89
C ARG A 75 2.97 4.31 -7.62
N LEU A 76 2.70 3.25 -6.82
CA LEU A 76 2.14 3.37 -5.49
C LEU A 76 3.15 2.90 -4.45
N VAL A 77 3.09 3.51 -3.29
CA VAL A 77 3.88 3.10 -2.13
C VAL A 77 2.91 2.68 -1.03
N ILE A 78 3.11 1.49 -0.49
CA ILE A 78 2.36 0.97 0.65
C ILE A 78 3.22 1.17 1.89
N ILE A 79 2.74 2.00 2.81
CA ILE A 79 3.44 2.31 4.06
C ILE A 79 2.76 1.55 5.18
N ILE A 80 3.56 0.91 6.04
CA ILE A 80 3.09 0.04 7.11
C ILE A 80 3.61 0.55 8.44
N GLY A 81 2.71 0.68 9.43
CA GLY A 81 3.07 1.01 10.80
C GLY A 81 2.53 -0.04 11.76
N ILE A 82 3.39 -0.59 12.59
CA ILE A 82 3.10 -1.64 13.57
C ILE A 82 3.60 -1.22 14.95
N TRP A 83 2.88 -1.62 15.97
CA TRP A 83 3.26 -1.43 17.37
C TRP A 83 3.51 -2.79 18.02
N ASP A 84 4.64 -2.94 18.70
CA ASP A 84 4.98 -4.14 19.43
C ASP A 84 5.90 -3.77 20.59
N ASP A 85 5.44 -4.02 21.82
CA ASP A 85 6.15 -3.66 23.05
C ASP A 85 6.95 -4.83 23.65
N GLU A 86 7.07 -5.96 22.95
CA GLU A 86 7.87 -7.08 23.43
C GLU A 86 9.34 -6.71 23.58
N LEU A 87 9.96 -7.14 24.67
CA LEU A 87 11.34 -6.77 25.02
C LEU A 87 12.38 -7.34 24.05
N GLY A 88 12.02 -8.36 23.27
CA GLY A 88 12.89 -8.89 22.22
C GLY A 88 13.11 -7.94 21.05
N VAL A 89 12.30 -6.90 20.93
CA VAL A 89 12.39 -5.86 19.87
C VAL A 89 12.41 -6.46 18.46
N GLN A 90 11.43 -7.33 18.16
CA GLN A 90 11.33 -8.05 16.88
C GLN A 90 10.06 -7.69 16.09
N GLY A 91 9.46 -6.53 16.35
CA GLY A 91 8.23 -6.09 15.67
C GLY A 91 8.39 -5.88 14.16
N HIS A 92 9.61 -5.72 13.67
CA HIS A 92 9.88 -5.65 12.22
C HIS A 92 9.38 -6.90 11.47
N ARG A 93 9.27 -8.04 12.15
CA ARG A 93 8.78 -9.30 11.54
C ARG A 93 7.33 -9.18 11.09
N ASP A 94 6.50 -8.50 11.86
CA ASP A 94 5.11 -8.24 11.45
C ASP A 94 5.06 -7.36 10.21
N VAL A 95 5.91 -6.33 10.14
CA VAL A 95 6.04 -5.48 8.96
C VAL A 95 6.46 -6.30 7.74
N LEU A 96 7.49 -7.14 7.86
CA LEU A 96 7.98 -7.98 6.77
C LEU A 96 6.93 -9.00 6.33
N ASN A 97 6.17 -9.58 7.26
CA ASN A 97 5.12 -10.53 6.93
C ASN A 97 3.99 -9.85 6.13
N ILE A 98 3.66 -8.61 6.45
CA ILE A 98 2.70 -7.82 5.67
C ILE A 98 3.24 -7.57 4.26
N ILE A 99 4.49 -7.12 4.15
CA ILE A 99 5.16 -6.90 2.86
C ILE A 99 5.17 -8.18 2.03
N GLN A 100 5.51 -9.31 2.65
CA GLN A 100 5.54 -10.62 1.97
C GLN A 100 4.18 -11.02 1.42
N LYS A 101 3.09 -10.76 2.15
CA LYS A 101 1.73 -11.04 1.67
C LYS A 101 1.36 -10.19 0.46
N VAL A 102 1.74 -8.92 0.46
CA VAL A 102 1.52 -8.03 -0.70
C VAL A 102 2.32 -8.55 -1.90
N TYR A 103 3.58 -8.89 -1.69
CA TYR A 103 4.45 -9.47 -2.70
C TYR A 103 3.82 -10.72 -3.32
N GLU A 104 3.45 -11.69 -2.50
CA GLU A 104 2.85 -12.96 -2.97
C GLU A 104 1.56 -12.71 -3.76
N ARG A 105 0.71 -11.80 -3.27
CA ARG A 105 -0.56 -11.48 -3.93
C ARG A 105 -0.34 -11.04 -5.38
N PHE A 106 0.57 -10.10 -5.62
CA PHE A 106 0.74 -9.51 -6.95
C PHE A 106 1.73 -10.26 -7.83
N GLN A 107 2.65 -11.04 -7.27
CA GLN A 107 3.50 -11.93 -8.06
C GLN A 107 2.73 -13.16 -8.53
N THR A 108 1.78 -13.64 -7.75
CA THR A 108 0.93 -14.77 -8.13
C THR A 108 -0.12 -14.36 -9.16
N ASN A 109 -0.76 -13.21 -8.96
CA ASN A 109 -1.77 -12.67 -9.88
C ASN A 109 -1.58 -11.16 -10.00
N PRO A 110 -0.97 -10.68 -11.09
CA PRO A 110 -0.70 -9.25 -11.27
C PRO A 110 -1.97 -8.43 -11.56
N ASN A 111 -3.08 -9.08 -11.82
CA ASN A 111 -4.34 -8.42 -12.20
C ASN A 111 -5.01 -7.84 -10.95
N LEU A 112 -5.40 -6.57 -11.02
CA LEU A 112 -6.19 -5.89 -10.01
C LEU A 112 -7.54 -5.51 -10.63
N ASN A 113 -8.57 -6.32 -10.32
CA ASN A 113 -9.96 -6.10 -10.72
C ASN A 113 -10.17 -5.88 -12.23
N ASN A 114 -9.36 -6.53 -13.07
CA ASN A 114 -9.40 -6.44 -14.55
C ASN A 114 -9.20 -5.03 -15.10
N LYS A 115 -8.69 -4.09 -14.31
CA LYS A 115 -8.52 -2.68 -14.71
C LYS A 115 -7.09 -2.20 -14.64
N ALA A 116 -6.25 -2.87 -13.86
CA ALA A 116 -4.85 -2.54 -13.69
C ALA A 116 -4.02 -3.83 -13.59
N VAL A 117 -2.79 -3.76 -14.03
CA VAL A 117 -1.89 -4.92 -14.02
C VAL A 117 -0.55 -4.49 -13.42
N HIS A 118 -0.12 -5.20 -12.38
CA HIS A 118 1.20 -5.03 -11.79
C HIS A 118 2.29 -5.39 -12.80
N ASP A 119 3.32 -4.55 -12.92
CA ASP A 119 4.37 -4.75 -13.94
C ASP A 119 5.46 -5.74 -13.53
N GLY A 120 5.41 -6.27 -12.32
CA GLY A 120 6.37 -7.25 -11.79
C GLY A 120 7.48 -6.63 -10.92
N GLU A 121 7.70 -5.33 -11.00
CA GLU A 121 8.70 -4.66 -10.18
C GLU A 121 8.17 -4.45 -8.76
N PHE A 122 8.93 -4.95 -7.78
CA PHE A 122 8.56 -4.85 -6.36
C PHE A 122 9.79 -4.49 -5.54
N ASN A 123 9.71 -3.42 -4.77
CA ASN A 123 10.79 -2.96 -3.90
C ASN A 123 10.24 -2.80 -2.49
N TRP A 124 11.07 -3.04 -1.50
CA TRP A 124 10.70 -2.86 -0.11
C TRP A 124 11.85 -2.33 0.72
N ALA A 125 11.54 -1.69 1.83
CA ALA A 125 12.51 -1.22 2.79
C ALA A 125 11.91 -1.17 4.19
N LEU A 126 12.71 -1.42 5.19
CA LEU A 126 12.39 -1.17 6.59
C LEU A 126 13.00 0.15 7.01
N GLN A 127 12.37 0.84 7.96
CA GLN A 127 12.93 2.04 8.56
C GLN A 127 14.20 1.67 9.34
N GLU A 128 15.32 2.35 9.07
CA GLU A 128 16.60 2.07 9.70
C GLU A 128 16.67 2.56 11.13
N ASP A 129 16.10 3.73 11.41
CA ASP A 129 16.07 4.30 12.74
C ASP A 129 15.01 3.63 13.61
N GLY A 130 15.40 3.11 14.75
CA GLY A 130 14.48 2.44 15.64
C GLY A 130 13.64 3.43 16.45
N TYR A 131 12.34 3.23 16.48
CA TYR A 131 11.39 3.98 17.31
C TYR A 131 10.59 3.03 18.20
N TYR A 132 11.27 2.07 18.82
CA TYR A 132 10.60 1.13 19.72
C TYR A 132 9.63 1.88 20.65
N PRO A 133 8.39 1.46 20.82
CA PRO A 133 7.78 0.20 20.34
C PRO A 133 7.12 0.27 18.95
N TYR A 134 7.46 1.25 18.14
CA TYR A 134 6.91 1.42 16.79
C TYR A 134 7.86 0.87 15.73
N PHE A 135 7.29 0.21 14.71
CA PHE A 135 8.02 -0.39 13.60
C PHE A 135 7.39 0.02 12.28
N PHE A 136 8.19 0.49 11.35
CA PHE A 136 7.71 1.00 10.07
C PHE A 136 8.46 0.36 8.91
N GLY A 137 7.76 0.23 7.81
CA GLY A 137 8.34 -0.22 6.55
C GLY A 137 7.47 0.22 5.39
N ALA A 138 7.96 -0.02 4.19
CA ALA A 138 7.23 0.32 2.98
C ALA A 138 7.58 -0.63 1.85
N CYS A 139 6.67 -0.78 0.90
CA CYS A 139 6.94 -1.41 -0.37
C CYS A 139 6.37 -0.57 -1.50
N SER A 140 6.93 -0.72 -2.70
CA SER A 140 6.46 0.00 -3.88
C SER A 140 6.10 -0.96 -4.99
N LEU A 141 5.02 -0.62 -5.70
CA LEU A 141 4.50 -1.38 -6.83
C LEU A 141 4.16 -0.40 -7.96
N ASN A 142 4.37 -0.86 -9.19
CA ASN A 142 3.93 -0.13 -10.37
C ASN A 142 2.76 -0.88 -11.00
N PHE A 143 1.73 -0.14 -11.38
CA PHE A 143 0.58 -0.70 -12.10
C PHE A 143 0.43 -0.01 -13.45
N ASN A 144 0.19 -0.82 -14.46
CA ASN A 144 -0.16 -0.34 -15.78
C ASN A 144 -1.67 -0.21 -15.89
N ILE A 145 -2.13 0.96 -16.28
CA ILE A 145 -3.53 1.24 -16.57
C ILE A 145 -3.67 1.74 -18.01
N ALA A 146 -4.88 1.67 -18.55
CA ALA A 146 -5.13 2.11 -19.93
C ALA A 146 -4.77 3.58 -20.10
N ALA A 147 -4.01 3.87 -21.14
CA ALA A 147 -3.61 5.23 -21.49
C ALA A 147 -4.62 5.85 -22.46
N ILE A 148 -4.78 7.17 -22.38
CA ILE A 148 -5.55 7.93 -23.35
C ILE A 148 -4.64 8.29 -24.51
N ARG A 149 -5.09 8.00 -25.75
CA ARG A 149 -4.33 8.31 -26.95
C ARG A 149 -5.10 9.31 -27.81
N ARG A 150 -4.35 10.23 -28.42
CA ARG A 150 -4.91 11.20 -29.34
C ARG A 150 -5.35 10.47 -30.61
N GLU A 151 -6.58 10.72 -31.07
CA GLU A 151 -6.99 10.29 -32.38
C GLU A 151 -6.20 11.06 -33.44
N ASP A 152 -5.77 10.34 -34.51
CA ASP A 152 -5.15 10.97 -35.66
C ASP A 152 -6.21 11.69 -36.47
N PRO A 153 -6.19 13.05 -36.56
CA PRO A 153 -7.19 13.78 -37.33
C PRO A 153 -7.08 13.56 -38.84
N PHE A 154 -6.01 12.89 -39.28
CA PHE A 154 -5.76 12.61 -40.71
C PHE A 154 -5.92 11.13 -41.04
N ALA A 155 -6.37 10.30 -40.11
CA ALA A 155 -6.61 8.89 -40.35
C ALA A 155 -7.95 8.64 -41.06
#